data_13d5839633538dc412bcc1c32e5c4f78
#
_entry.id   13d5839633538dc412bcc1c32e5c4f78
#
_cell.length_a   1.000
_cell.length_b   1.000
_cell.length_c   1.000
_cell.angle_alpha   90.00
_cell.angle_beta   90.00
_cell.angle_gamma   90.00
#
_symmetry.space_group_name_H-M   'P 1'
#
loop_
_entity.id
_entity.type
_entity.pdbx_description
1 polymer ?
#
loop_
_entity_poly.entity_id
_entity_poly.type
_entity_poly.pdbx_seq_one_letter_code
_entity_poly.pdbx_strand_id
1 'polypeptide(L)'
;LKAEGRSVAMIGDGINDAPALAAADVSVSLASAAEISQAAADFVLQGDRLAAAIVAYDVSCGAKRRVLENFGLAAVYNMIAVPLAVAGLVTPLIAAIAMSASSVLVTLNALRLAR
;
A
#
# COMPACT_ATOMS: atom_id res chain seq x y z
N LEU A 1 -9.91 -18.65 -13.16
CA LEU A 1 -9.45 -18.27 -11.81
C LEU A 1 -10.34 -17.16 -11.23
N LYS A 2 -10.57 -16.01 -11.91
CA LYS A 2 -11.51 -14.98 -11.44
C LYS A 2 -12.94 -15.50 -11.27
N ALA A 3 -13.42 -16.32 -12.18
CA ALA A 3 -14.73 -16.97 -12.08
C ALA A 3 -14.85 -17.91 -10.87
N GLU A 4 -13.75 -18.30 -10.26
CA GLU A 4 -13.67 -19.12 -9.04
C GLU A 4 -13.54 -18.26 -7.77
N GLY A 5 -13.64 -16.92 -7.90
CA GLY A 5 -13.51 -15.98 -6.78
C GLY A 5 -12.07 -15.78 -6.29
N ARG A 6 -11.07 -16.14 -7.10
CA ARG A 6 -9.64 -15.92 -6.76
C ARG A 6 -9.18 -14.56 -7.26
N SER A 7 -8.34 -13.90 -6.48
CA SER A 7 -7.58 -12.74 -6.95
C SER A 7 -6.46 -13.19 -7.88
N VAL A 8 -6.38 -12.59 -9.05
CA VAL A 8 -5.45 -12.97 -10.13
C VAL A 8 -4.46 -11.85 -10.36
N ALA A 9 -3.17 -12.14 -10.20
CA ALA A 9 -2.09 -11.30 -10.69
C ALA A 9 -1.59 -11.85 -12.03
N MET A 10 -1.47 -10.98 -13.03
CA MET A 10 -0.96 -11.33 -14.37
C MET A 10 0.36 -10.60 -14.62
N ILE A 11 1.34 -11.33 -15.10
CA ILE A 11 2.60 -10.75 -15.59
C ILE A 11 2.71 -11.06 -17.07
N GLY A 12 2.92 -10.05 -17.90
CA GLY A 12 3.03 -10.21 -19.36
C GLY A 12 4.10 -9.29 -19.95
N ASP A 13 4.63 -9.69 -21.11
CA ASP A 13 5.69 -8.98 -21.82
C ASP A 13 5.37 -8.71 -23.29
N GLY A 14 4.25 -9.19 -23.80
CA GLY A 14 3.89 -9.13 -25.21
C GLY A 14 2.54 -8.47 -25.50
N ILE A 15 2.37 -8.07 -26.77
CA ILE A 15 1.12 -7.47 -27.28
C ILE A 15 -0.09 -8.39 -27.06
N ASN A 16 0.12 -9.70 -27.16
CA ASN A 16 -0.93 -10.70 -26.98
C ASN A 16 -1.43 -10.80 -25.54
N ASP A 17 -0.67 -10.32 -24.58
CA ASP A 17 -0.98 -10.37 -23.14
C ASP A 17 -1.85 -9.19 -22.69
N ALA A 18 -1.93 -8.12 -23.48
CA ALA A 18 -2.66 -6.89 -23.10
C ALA A 18 -4.12 -7.16 -22.69
N PRO A 19 -4.92 -8.01 -23.37
CA PRO A 19 -6.26 -8.33 -22.92
C PRO A 19 -6.29 -9.10 -21.59
N ALA A 20 -5.32 -9.97 -21.33
CA ALA A 20 -5.20 -10.72 -20.09
C ALA A 20 -4.73 -9.84 -18.92
N LEU A 21 -3.79 -8.90 -19.19
CA LEU A 21 -3.36 -7.88 -18.24
C LEU A 21 -4.54 -7.01 -17.81
N ALA A 22 -5.30 -6.49 -18.77
CA ALA A 22 -6.48 -5.67 -18.48
C ALA A 22 -7.60 -6.42 -17.72
N ALA A 23 -7.69 -7.74 -17.88
CA ALA A 23 -8.67 -8.58 -17.21
C ALA A 23 -8.24 -9.03 -15.79
N ALA A 24 -6.98 -8.91 -15.43
CA ALA A 24 -6.45 -9.29 -14.13
C ALA A 24 -6.94 -8.36 -13.01
N ASP A 25 -6.77 -8.75 -11.74
CA ASP A 25 -7.01 -7.87 -10.59
C ASP A 25 -5.79 -6.99 -10.30
N VAL A 26 -4.60 -7.49 -10.64
CA VAL A 26 -3.34 -6.76 -10.64
C VAL A 26 -2.55 -7.19 -11.86
N SER A 27 -2.06 -6.25 -12.63
CA SER A 27 -1.30 -6.50 -13.85
C SER A 27 0.07 -5.85 -13.79
N VAL A 28 1.06 -6.61 -14.29
CA VAL A 28 2.47 -6.21 -14.26
C VAL A 28 3.07 -6.43 -15.64
N SER A 29 3.71 -5.42 -16.20
CA SER A 29 4.47 -5.51 -17.45
C SER A 29 5.95 -5.25 -17.20
N LEU A 30 6.80 -5.77 -18.08
CA LEU A 30 8.23 -5.45 -18.07
C LEU A 30 8.49 -4.17 -18.87
N ALA A 31 9.53 -3.43 -18.53
CA ALA A 31 9.91 -2.21 -19.26
C ALA A 31 10.37 -2.50 -20.71
N SER A 32 10.82 -3.73 -20.99
CA SER A 32 11.12 -4.22 -22.33
C SER A 32 9.90 -4.64 -23.13
N ALA A 33 8.72 -4.70 -22.52
CA ALA A 33 7.49 -5.11 -23.18
C ALA A 33 7.00 -4.07 -24.20
N ALA A 34 6.11 -4.50 -25.08
CA ALA A 34 5.46 -3.61 -26.03
C ALA A 34 4.67 -2.49 -25.31
N GLU A 35 4.66 -1.28 -25.87
CA GLU A 35 3.97 -0.11 -25.29
C GLU A 35 2.51 -0.38 -24.94
N ILE A 36 1.83 -1.18 -25.78
CA ILE A 36 0.43 -1.58 -25.52
C ILE A 36 0.30 -2.41 -24.24
N SER A 37 1.25 -3.31 -23.97
CA SER A 37 1.25 -4.12 -22.73
C SER A 37 1.58 -3.25 -21.50
N GLN A 38 2.52 -2.31 -21.65
CA GLN A 38 2.83 -1.36 -20.59
C GLN A 38 1.63 -0.45 -20.28
N ALA A 39 0.92 0.01 -21.31
CA ALA A 39 -0.26 0.88 -21.13
C ALA A 39 -1.46 0.12 -20.50
N ALA A 40 -1.53 -1.20 -20.65
CA ALA A 40 -2.57 -2.04 -20.06
C ALA A 40 -2.24 -2.52 -18.64
N ALA A 41 -1.01 -2.30 -18.16
CA ALA A 41 -0.56 -2.79 -16.85
C ALA A 41 -0.69 -1.74 -15.75
N ASP A 42 -1.02 -2.19 -14.53
CA ASP A 42 -1.04 -1.34 -13.33
C ASP A 42 0.38 -0.99 -12.88
N PHE A 43 1.35 -1.89 -13.13
CA PHE A 43 2.75 -1.71 -12.77
C PHE A 43 3.66 -2.04 -13.94
N VAL A 44 4.69 -1.21 -14.14
CA VAL A 44 5.78 -1.48 -15.09
C VAL A 44 7.08 -1.68 -14.31
N LEU A 45 7.65 -2.89 -14.39
CA LEU A 45 8.91 -3.21 -13.74
C LEU A 45 10.08 -2.67 -14.55
N GLN A 46 10.93 -1.89 -13.93
CA GLN A 46 12.19 -1.41 -14.53
C GLN A 46 13.16 -2.60 -14.68
N GLY A 47 13.55 -2.90 -15.92
CA GLY A 47 14.44 -4.02 -16.27
C GLY A 47 13.72 -5.34 -16.55
N ASP A 48 14.50 -6.35 -16.98
CA ASP A 48 13.99 -7.62 -17.53
C ASP A 48 13.93 -8.75 -16.47
N ARG A 49 14.03 -8.43 -15.20
CA ARG A 49 14.07 -9.42 -14.13
C ARG A 49 12.70 -9.63 -13.51
N LEU A 50 12.10 -10.79 -13.75
CA LEU A 50 10.89 -11.24 -13.04
C LEU A 50 11.06 -11.26 -11.51
N ALA A 51 12.29 -11.41 -11.01
CA ALA A 51 12.58 -11.30 -9.57
C ALA A 51 12.13 -9.96 -8.96
N ALA A 52 12.07 -8.88 -9.76
CA ALA A 52 11.56 -7.61 -9.29
C ALA A 52 10.06 -7.66 -8.90
N ALA A 53 9.29 -8.55 -9.52
CA ALA A 53 7.89 -8.78 -9.15
C ALA A 53 7.77 -9.35 -7.72
N ILE A 54 8.67 -10.24 -7.33
CA ILE A 54 8.71 -10.81 -5.96
C ILE A 54 9.01 -9.71 -4.97
N VAL A 55 10.00 -8.87 -5.26
CA VAL A 55 10.34 -7.72 -4.41
C VAL A 55 9.15 -6.75 -4.29
N ALA A 56 8.48 -6.45 -5.40
CA ALA A 56 7.29 -5.59 -5.38
C ALA A 56 6.17 -6.18 -4.54
N TYR A 57 5.95 -7.50 -4.61
CA TYR A 57 4.98 -8.20 -3.78
C TYR A 57 5.34 -8.11 -2.28
N ASP A 58 6.59 -8.40 -1.91
CA ASP A 58 7.05 -8.36 -0.52
C ASP A 58 6.94 -6.95 0.06
N VAL A 59 7.33 -5.92 -0.71
CA VAL A 59 7.18 -4.52 -0.32
C VAL A 59 5.70 -4.16 -0.14
N SER A 60 4.83 -4.62 -1.04
CA SER A 60 3.38 -4.37 -0.95
C SER A 60 2.76 -5.02 0.30
N CYS A 61 3.15 -6.25 0.62
CA CYS A 61 2.74 -6.92 1.85
C CYS A 61 3.24 -6.17 3.10
N GLY A 62 4.49 -5.73 3.07
CA GLY A 62 5.07 -4.89 4.12
C GLY A 62 4.33 -3.58 4.30
N ALA A 63 4.01 -2.88 3.21
CA ALA A 63 3.26 -1.63 3.21
C ALA A 63 1.86 -1.82 3.81
N LYS A 64 1.13 -2.85 3.39
CA LYS A 64 -0.19 -3.19 3.94
C LYS A 64 -0.14 -3.38 5.46
N ARG A 65 0.88 -4.10 5.95
CA ARG A 65 1.07 -4.29 7.39
C ARG A 65 1.29 -2.96 8.12
N ARG A 66 2.12 -2.05 7.58
CA ARG A 66 2.36 -0.72 8.17
C ARG A 66 1.10 0.14 8.17
N VAL A 67 0.32 0.08 7.11
CA VAL A 67 -0.97 0.77 7.04
C VAL A 67 -1.89 0.28 8.16
N LEU A 68 -2.03 -1.03 8.36
CA LEU A 68 -2.86 -1.60 9.42
C LEU A 68 -2.35 -1.24 10.83
N GLU A 69 -1.04 -1.27 11.05
CA GLU A 69 -0.41 -0.82 12.30
C GLU A 69 -0.74 0.67 12.58
N ASN A 70 -0.63 1.53 11.56
CA ASN A 70 -0.94 2.95 11.70
C ASN A 70 -2.43 3.21 11.96
N PHE A 71 -3.33 2.47 11.31
CA PHE A 71 -4.76 2.53 11.62
C PHE A 71 -5.06 2.07 13.04
N GLY A 72 -4.40 1.00 13.50
CA GLY A 72 -4.52 0.53 14.88
C GLY A 72 -4.08 1.59 15.89
N LEU A 73 -2.91 2.21 15.66
CA LEU A 73 -2.42 3.30 16.49
C LEU A 73 -3.39 4.49 16.52
N ALA A 74 -3.92 4.89 15.35
CA ALA A 74 -4.89 5.97 15.26
C ALA A 74 -6.20 5.64 15.98
N ALA A 75 -6.69 4.41 15.86
CA ALA A 75 -7.90 3.96 16.54
C ALA A 75 -7.73 4.00 18.07
N VAL A 76 -6.62 3.46 18.58
CA VAL A 76 -6.30 3.48 20.03
C VAL A 76 -6.17 4.91 20.54
N TYR A 77 -5.44 5.75 19.80
CA TYR A 77 -5.30 7.17 20.14
C TYR A 77 -6.67 7.85 20.26
N ASN A 78 -7.54 7.69 19.24
CA ASN A 78 -8.86 8.31 19.25
C ASN A 78 -9.77 7.73 20.34
N MET A 79 -9.68 6.43 20.62
CA MET A 79 -10.47 5.77 21.66
C MET A 79 -10.17 6.34 23.05
N ILE A 80 -8.97 6.83 23.28
CA ILE A 80 -8.55 7.46 24.54
C ILE A 80 -8.79 8.98 24.49
N ALA A 81 -8.33 9.63 23.42
CA ALA A 81 -8.33 11.09 23.33
C ALA A 81 -9.75 11.70 23.26
N VAL A 82 -10.66 11.05 22.51
CA VAL A 82 -12.02 11.59 22.34
C VAL A 82 -12.81 11.61 23.65
N PRO A 83 -12.90 10.52 24.44
CA PRO A 83 -13.57 10.58 25.74
C PRO A 83 -12.97 11.61 26.71
N LEU A 84 -11.64 11.73 26.77
CA LEU A 84 -10.96 12.72 27.61
C LEU A 84 -11.28 14.16 27.16
N ALA A 85 -11.38 14.40 25.86
CA ALA A 85 -11.75 15.70 25.33
C ALA A 85 -13.21 16.04 25.65
N VAL A 86 -14.12 15.08 25.48
CA VAL A 86 -15.56 15.25 25.82
C VAL A 86 -15.74 15.51 27.33
N ALA A 87 -14.93 14.87 28.17
CA ALA A 87 -14.94 15.10 29.61
C ALA A 87 -14.33 16.48 30.01
N GLY A 88 -13.83 17.28 29.06
CA GLY A 88 -13.23 18.59 29.35
C GLY A 88 -11.83 18.53 29.99
N LEU A 89 -11.19 17.36 29.98
CA LEU A 89 -9.88 17.15 30.59
C LEU A 89 -8.70 17.53 29.67
N VAL A 90 -8.97 17.88 28.42
CA VAL A 90 -7.95 18.19 27.42
C VAL A 90 -7.91 19.69 27.14
N THR A 91 -6.78 20.32 27.44
CA THR A 91 -6.52 21.71 27.06
C THR A 91 -6.06 21.78 25.58
N PRO A 92 -6.21 22.93 24.90
CA PRO A 92 -5.73 23.09 23.52
C PRO A 92 -4.24 22.76 23.37
N LEU A 93 -3.42 23.09 24.35
CA LEU A 93 -1.99 22.78 24.34
C LEU A 93 -1.73 21.27 24.41
N ILE A 94 -2.42 20.56 25.29
CA ILE A 94 -2.32 19.09 25.42
C ILE A 94 -2.75 18.43 24.10
N ALA A 95 -3.85 18.89 23.49
CA ALA A 95 -4.33 18.39 22.21
C ALA A 95 -3.28 18.58 21.10
N ALA A 96 -2.67 19.75 21.01
CA ALA A 96 -1.66 20.07 20.00
C ALA A 96 -0.41 19.18 20.15
N ILE A 97 0.07 18.98 21.37
CA ILE A 97 1.23 18.11 21.66
C ILE A 97 0.90 16.65 21.31
N ALA A 98 -0.25 16.15 21.73
CA ALA A 98 -0.68 14.77 21.48
C ALA A 98 -0.85 14.48 19.98
N MET A 99 -1.44 15.41 19.24
CA MET A 99 -1.62 15.30 17.79
C MET A 99 -0.27 15.30 17.06
N SER A 100 0.66 16.19 17.46
CA SER A 100 2.00 16.24 16.88
C SER A 100 2.79 14.95 17.16
N ALA A 101 2.73 14.44 18.39
CA ALA A 101 3.37 13.19 18.77
C ALA A 101 2.81 11.99 17.99
N SER A 102 1.50 11.91 17.80
CA SER A 102 0.84 10.87 17.00
C SER A 102 1.32 10.90 15.54
N SER A 103 1.39 12.09 14.94
CA SER A 103 1.87 12.26 13.56
C SER A 103 3.33 11.80 13.40
N VAL A 104 4.20 12.13 14.34
CA VAL A 104 5.60 11.68 14.35
C VAL A 104 5.69 10.17 14.49
N LEU A 105 4.92 9.55 15.37
CA LEU A 105 4.90 8.10 15.56
C LEU A 105 4.46 7.36 14.29
N VAL A 106 3.39 7.81 13.65
CA VAL A 106 2.88 7.24 12.40
C VAL A 106 3.92 7.36 11.28
N THR A 107 4.57 8.52 11.17
CA THR A 107 5.62 8.76 10.16
C THR A 107 6.83 7.86 10.40
N LEU A 108 7.30 7.76 11.64
CA LEU A 108 8.43 6.88 12.00
C LEU A 108 8.10 5.41 11.74
N ASN A 109 6.88 4.97 12.00
CA ASN A 109 6.45 3.61 11.69
C ASN A 109 6.41 3.36 10.17
N ALA A 110 5.94 4.32 9.37
CA ALA A 110 5.93 4.21 7.92
C ALA A 110 7.36 4.12 7.33
N LEU A 111 8.31 4.89 7.87
CA LEU A 111 9.72 4.87 7.43
C LEU A 111 10.42 3.52 7.68
N ARG A 112 9.90 2.66 8.55
CA ARG A 112 10.43 1.30 8.76
C ARG A 112 10.23 0.38 7.55
N LEU A 113 9.41 0.77 6.58
CA LEU A 113 9.26 0.03 5.32
C LEU A 113 10.48 0.22 4.40
N ALA A 114 11.15 1.36 4.49
CA ALA A 114 12.28 1.72 3.62
C ALA A 114 13.61 1.05 4.05
N ARG A 115 13.62 0.23 5.10
CA ARG A 115 14.78 -0.53 5.59
C ARG A 115 14.61 -2.02 5.30
#